data_c08eb20b635cee0d708864167cf32847
#
_entry.id   c08eb20b635cee0d708864167cf32847
#
_cell.length_a   1.000
_cell.length_b   1.000
_cell.length_c   1.000
_cell.angle_alpha   90.00
_cell.angle_beta   90.00
_cell.angle_gamma   90.00
#
_symmetry.space_group_name_H-M   'P 1'
#
loop_
_entity.id
_entity.type
_entity.pdbx_description
1 polymer ?
#
loop_
_entity_poly.entity_id
_entity_poly.type
_entity_poly.pdbx_seq_one_letter_code
_entity_poly.pdbx_strand_id
1 'polypeptide(L)'
;MLQQTRVAAVLDHYARWMERFPTVQALAAAREQTVLALWSGLGYYRRARRLHQAAKVIVCERNGEFPSTAEGWRDLPGIGRYTAAAIASITFGESVAVVDGNVERVLDRLFGASVSREGYWQRAEALLDRSRPGDFNQAMMELGATVCTPRSPQCLVCPLISWCATRGADAPKPQAARKRRQVHYGFARKRDSILLVQRGADAQRMAGMWELPELPTDSDQTPLAKFRHSITDTDYEVFVVPASSTSANSTDGSARWFTRKQCEKLALTGLTRKILRKLMPAT
;
A
#
# COMPACT_ATOMS: atom_id res chain seq x y z
N MET A 1 3.91 4.71 -4.94
CA MET A 1 3.63 4.79 -3.48
C MET A 1 2.19 5.20 -3.16
N LEU A 2 1.57 6.09 -3.93
CA LEU A 2 0.22 6.65 -3.66
C LEU A 2 -0.96 5.67 -3.81
N GLN A 3 -0.79 4.55 -4.50
CA GLN A 3 -1.86 3.54 -4.62
C GLN A 3 -2.32 3.09 -3.22
N GLN A 4 -3.58 3.36 -2.86
CA GLN A 4 -4.19 3.01 -1.57
C GLN A 4 -3.41 3.53 -0.33
N THR A 5 -2.65 4.61 -0.49
CA THR A 5 -1.89 5.24 0.61
C THR A 5 -2.09 6.76 0.54
N ARG A 6 -2.34 7.39 1.68
CA ARG A 6 -2.57 8.84 1.76
C ARG A 6 -1.29 9.61 1.44
N VAL A 7 -1.41 10.77 0.77
CA VAL A 7 -0.28 11.62 0.38
C VAL A 7 0.63 11.95 1.57
N ALA A 8 0.07 12.42 2.68
CA ALA A 8 0.83 12.76 3.89
C ALA A 8 1.71 11.62 4.42
N ALA A 9 1.29 10.35 4.25
CA ALA A 9 2.10 9.20 4.66
C ALA A 9 3.20 8.85 3.66
N VAL A 10 3.12 9.34 2.42
CA VAL A 10 4.06 9.04 1.34
C VAL A 10 5.23 10.01 1.30
N LEU A 11 5.04 11.27 1.64
CA LEU A 11 6.04 12.33 1.45
C LEU A 11 7.42 11.98 2.01
N ASP A 12 7.50 11.66 3.31
CA ASP A 12 8.77 11.32 3.96
C ASP A 12 9.37 10.01 3.41
N HIS A 13 8.51 9.04 3.04
CA HIS A 13 8.98 7.79 2.45
C HIS A 13 9.52 8.01 1.05
N TYR A 14 8.88 8.89 0.27
CA TYR A 14 9.31 9.22 -1.08
C TYR A 14 10.67 9.92 -1.09
N ALA A 15 10.87 10.92 -0.22
CA ALA A 15 12.14 11.61 -0.10
C ALA A 15 13.30 10.63 0.20
N ARG A 16 13.14 9.79 1.24
CA ARG A 16 14.14 8.77 1.60
C ARG A 16 14.33 7.70 0.52
N TRP A 17 13.29 7.40 -0.24
CA TRP A 17 13.36 6.46 -1.35
C TRP A 17 14.19 7.03 -2.48
N MET A 18 13.95 8.29 -2.88
CA MET A 18 14.69 8.95 -3.96
C MET A 18 16.16 9.21 -3.58
N GLU A 19 16.44 9.52 -2.32
CA GLU A 19 17.80 9.60 -1.81
C GLU A 19 18.56 8.26 -1.95
N ARG A 20 17.89 7.15 -1.61
CA ARG A 20 18.52 5.82 -1.64
C ARG A 20 18.54 5.17 -3.01
N PHE A 21 17.53 5.41 -3.83
CA PHE A 21 17.33 4.85 -5.17
C PHE A 21 17.04 5.96 -6.18
N PRO A 22 18.04 6.81 -6.49
CA PRO A 22 17.86 7.94 -7.43
C PRO A 22 17.64 7.48 -8.88
N THR A 23 18.02 6.24 -9.22
CA THR A 23 17.88 5.69 -10.56
C THR A 23 17.24 4.29 -10.52
N VAL A 24 16.72 3.84 -11.66
CA VAL A 24 16.17 2.48 -11.79
C VAL A 24 17.25 1.42 -11.60
N GLN A 25 18.51 1.71 -12.01
CA GLN A 25 19.65 0.82 -11.81
C GLN A 25 19.97 0.65 -10.33
N ALA A 26 19.98 1.75 -9.56
CA ALA A 26 20.18 1.70 -8.11
C ALA A 26 19.11 0.86 -7.40
N LEU A 27 17.84 0.97 -7.85
CA LEU A 27 16.76 0.16 -7.33
C LEU A 27 16.92 -1.32 -7.74
N ALA A 28 17.21 -1.61 -9.00
CA ALA A 28 17.35 -2.97 -9.52
C ALA A 28 18.48 -3.75 -8.81
N ALA A 29 19.61 -3.09 -8.54
CA ALA A 29 20.77 -3.66 -7.86
C ALA A 29 20.58 -3.85 -6.35
N ALA A 30 19.54 -3.26 -5.77
CA ALA A 30 19.32 -3.31 -4.32
C ALA A 30 18.93 -4.71 -3.84
N ARG A 31 19.28 -5.02 -2.58
CA ARG A 31 18.75 -6.23 -1.91
C ARG A 31 17.27 -6.01 -1.57
N GLU A 32 16.43 -7.02 -1.79
CA GLU A 32 14.99 -6.95 -1.50
C GLU A 32 14.70 -6.48 -0.05
N GLN A 33 15.48 -6.93 0.92
CA GLN A 33 15.35 -6.52 2.31
C GLN A 33 15.53 -5.00 2.49
N THR A 34 16.43 -4.38 1.76
CA THR A 34 16.63 -2.92 1.79
C THR A 34 15.42 -2.18 1.20
N VAL A 35 14.89 -2.69 0.08
CA VAL A 35 13.68 -2.17 -0.56
C VAL A 35 12.48 -2.23 0.40
N LEU A 36 12.26 -3.39 1.03
CA LEU A 36 11.18 -3.59 1.99
C LEU A 36 11.35 -2.75 3.27
N ALA A 37 12.58 -2.57 3.75
CA ALA A 37 12.86 -1.72 4.91
C ALA A 37 12.47 -0.25 4.67
N LEU A 38 12.83 0.31 3.51
CA LEU A 38 12.47 1.67 3.12
C LEU A 38 10.95 1.83 2.86
N TRP A 39 10.29 0.77 2.40
CA TRP A 39 8.84 0.76 2.20
C TRP A 39 8.05 0.55 3.49
N SER A 40 8.73 0.12 4.56
CA SER A 40 8.07 -0.27 5.82
C SER A 40 7.30 0.89 6.45
N GLY A 41 6.00 0.68 6.65
CA GLY A 41 5.06 1.70 7.13
C GLY A 41 3.99 2.10 6.10
N LEU A 42 4.23 1.93 4.81
CA LEU A 42 3.26 2.23 3.74
C LEU A 42 2.23 1.10 3.52
N GLY A 43 2.49 -0.09 4.06
CA GLY A 43 1.63 -1.26 3.83
C GLY A 43 1.70 -1.81 2.39
N TYR A 44 0.91 -2.84 2.13
CA TYR A 44 0.82 -3.47 0.80
C TYR A 44 2.20 -3.77 0.18
N TYR A 45 3.08 -4.45 0.92
CA TYR A 45 4.49 -4.71 0.58
C TYR A 45 4.69 -5.45 -0.74
N ARG A 46 3.65 -6.11 -1.25
CA ARG A 46 3.63 -6.69 -2.58
C ARG A 46 3.90 -5.64 -3.66
N ARG A 47 3.49 -4.38 -3.46
CA ARG A 47 3.80 -3.28 -4.39
C ARG A 47 5.30 -3.00 -4.45
N ALA A 48 5.98 -2.97 -3.30
CA ALA A 48 7.43 -2.77 -3.26
C ALA A 48 8.19 -3.87 -3.99
N ARG A 49 7.79 -5.14 -3.78
CA ARG A 49 8.38 -6.26 -4.51
C ARG A 49 8.16 -6.18 -6.00
N ARG A 50 6.93 -5.88 -6.42
CA ARG A 50 6.59 -5.74 -7.84
C ARG A 50 7.35 -4.57 -8.47
N LEU A 51 7.46 -3.43 -7.79
CA LEU A 51 8.27 -2.30 -8.23
C LEU A 51 9.74 -2.70 -8.40
N HIS A 52 10.31 -3.42 -7.43
CA HIS A 52 11.68 -3.92 -7.50
C HIS A 52 11.87 -4.94 -8.64
N GLN A 53 10.92 -5.85 -8.85
CA GLN A 53 10.93 -6.79 -9.97
C GLN A 53 10.86 -6.06 -11.32
N ALA A 54 9.95 -5.08 -11.45
CA ALA A 54 9.84 -4.26 -12.66
C ALA A 54 11.14 -3.50 -12.96
N ALA A 55 11.79 -2.93 -11.93
CA ALA A 55 13.10 -2.28 -12.10
C ALA A 55 14.17 -3.25 -12.62
N LYS A 56 14.18 -4.49 -12.14
CA LYS A 56 15.12 -5.52 -12.66
C LYS A 56 14.86 -5.85 -14.12
N VAL A 57 13.58 -6.04 -14.51
CA VAL A 57 13.21 -6.29 -15.91
C VAL A 57 13.65 -5.12 -16.81
N ILE A 58 13.37 -3.88 -16.39
CA ILE A 58 13.80 -2.69 -17.15
C ILE A 58 15.31 -2.67 -17.36
N VAL A 59 16.10 -2.93 -16.30
CA VAL A 59 17.56 -2.87 -16.39
C VAL A 59 18.14 -4.06 -17.13
N CYS A 60 17.68 -5.29 -16.85
CA CYS A 60 18.30 -6.50 -17.38
C CYS A 60 17.79 -6.91 -18.76
N GLU A 61 16.52 -6.61 -19.09
CA GLU A 61 15.87 -7.09 -20.30
C GLU A 61 15.57 -5.95 -21.30
N ARG A 62 15.57 -4.69 -20.83
CA ARG A 62 15.26 -3.51 -21.64
C ARG A 62 16.41 -2.46 -21.62
N ASN A 63 17.61 -2.84 -21.22
CA ASN A 63 18.81 -1.97 -21.19
C ASN A 63 18.61 -0.64 -20.42
N GLY A 64 17.67 -0.61 -19.47
CA GLY A 64 17.33 0.59 -18.73
C GLY A 64 16.31 1.50 -19.40
N GLU A 65 15.77 1.14 -20.54
CA GLU A 65 14.77 1.90 -21.27
C GLU A 65 13.35 1.67 -20.75
N PHE A 66 12.63 2.75 -20.50
CA PHE A 66 11.24 2.69 -20.05
C PHE A 66 10.29 2.59 -21.25
N PRO A 67 9.23 1.74 -21.16
CA PRO A 67 8.17 1.76 -22.16
C PRO A 67 7.49 3.14 -22.23
N SER A 68 7.13 3.61 -23.40
CA SER A 68 6.37 4.84 -23.59
C SER A 68 4.85 4.61 -23.71
N THR A 69 4.41 3.34 -23.90
CA THR A 69 3.01 2.98 -24.11
C THR A 69 2.42 2.21 -22.95
N ALA A 70 1.11 2.29 -22.76
CA ALA A 70 0.38 1.51 -21.77
C ALA A 70 0.50 0.01 -21.98
N GLU A 71 0.55 -0.43 -23.24
CA GLU A 71 0.80 -1.84 -23.58
C GLU A 71 2.17 -2.29 -23.07
N GLY A 72 3.23 -1.58 -23.41
CA GLY A 72 4.59 -1.90 -22.96
C GLY A 72 4.76 -1.85 -21.43
N TRP A 73 4.03 -0.99 -20.74
CA TRP A 73 4.02 -0.96 -19.27
C TRP A 73 3.32 -2.18 -18.67
N ARG A 74 2.28 -2.72 -19.31
CA ARG A 74 1.54 -3.91 -18.82
C ARG A 74 2.38 -5.18 -18.82
N ASP A 75 3.42 -5.25 -19.63
CA ASP A 75 4.36 -6.39 -19.65
C ASP A 75 5.20 -6.47 -18.38
N LEU A 76 5.31 -5.37 -17.62
CA LEU A 76 6.14 -5.33 -16.44
C LEU A 76 5.44 -5.93 -15.20
N PRO A 77 6.21 -6.61 -14.33
CA PRO A 77 5.67 -7.26 -13.14
C PRO A 77 4.88 -6.31 -12.24
N GLY A 78 3.58 -6.61 -12.02
CA GLY A 78 2.73 -5.89 -11.09
C GLY A 78 2.13 -4.59 -11.62
N ILE A 79 2.28 -4.32 -12.90
CA ILE A 79 1.65 -3.19 -13.58
C ILE A 79 0.38 -3.69 -14.28
N GLY A 80 -0.78 -3.26 -13.75
CA GLY A 80 -2.08 -3.53 -14.35
C GLY A 80 -2.54 -2.41 -15.28
N ARG A 81 -3.69 -2.59 -15.94
CA ARG A 81 -4.28 -1.64 -16.90
C ARG A 81 -4.30 -0.20 -16.36
N TYR A 82 -4.78 0.00 -15.11
CA TYR A 82 -4.80 1.32 -14.45
C TYR A 82 -3.41 1.96 -14.35
N THR A 83 -2.43 1.24 -13.80
CA THR A 83 -1.10 1.78 -13.57
C THR A 83 -0.37 2.07 -14.87
N ALA A 84 -0.52 1.18 -15.86
CA ALA A 84 0.05 1.33 -17.19
C ALA A 84 -0.50 2.58 -17.89
N ALA A 85 -1.82 2.73 -17.93
CA ALA A 85 -2.48 3.90 -18.52
C ALA A 85 -2.10 5.20 -17.80
N ALA A 86 -2.03 5.19 -16.47
CA ALA A 86 -1.64 6.36 -15.70
C ALA A 86 -0.20 6.79 -16.01
N ILE A 87 0.76 5.86 -16.06
CA ILE A 87 2.14 6.19 -16.38
C ILE A 87 2.24 6.69 -17.84
N ALA A 88 1.65 5.97 -18.78
CA ALA A 88 1.74 6.29 -20.19
C ALA A 88 1.12 7.65 -20.52
N SER A 89 -0.06 7.97 -19.98
CA SER A 89 -0.72 9.25 -20.23
C SER A 89 -0.04 10.42 -19.52
N ILE A 90 0.38 10.25 -18.26
CA ILE A 90 0.92 11.35 -17.45
C ILE A 90 2.38 11.64 -17.81
N THR A 91 3.18 10.60 -18.11
CA THR A 91 4.62 10.76 -18.33
C THR A 91 4.98 10.88 -19.81
N PHE A 92 4.24 10.18 -20.67
CA PHE A 92 4.56 10.08 -22.09
C PHE A 92 3.49 10.70 -23.00
N GLY A 93 2.37 11.19 -22.45
CA GLY A 93 1.32 11.85 -23.23
C GLY A 93 0.49 10.90 -24.09
N GLU A 94 0.53 9.58 -23.84
CA GLU A 94 -0.31 8.63 -24.58
C GLU A 94 -1.79 8.94 -24.34
N SER A 95 -2.56 9.01 -25.44
CA SER A 95 -3.99 9.28 -25.41
C SER A 95 -4.77 8.04 -24.96
N VAL A 96 -4.73 7.75 -23.68
CA VAL A 96 -5.38 6.59 -23.04
C VAL A 96 -6.04 7.03 -21.72
N ALA A 97 -7.27 6.58 -21.48
CA ALA A 97 -8.02 6.91 -20.25
C ALA A 97 -7.50 6.11 -19.05
N VAL A 98 -7.75 6.65 -17.85
CA VAL A 98 -7.45 6.00 -16.57
C VAL A 98 -8.72 5.79 -15.78
N VAL A 99 -8.91 4.57 -15.24
CA VAL A 99 -10.06 4.24 -14.38
C VAL A 99 -9.55 3.58 -13.09
N ASP A 100 -9.75 4.28 -11.97
CA ASP A 100 -9.60 3.77 -10.61
C ASP A 100 -10.94 3.85 -9.87
N GLY A 101 -11.00 3.42 -8.62
CA GLY A 101 -12.23 3.50 -7.83
C GLY A 101 -12.76 4.92 -7.58
N ASN A 102 -11.93 5.96 -7.72
CA ASN A 102 -12.36 7.35 -7.67
C ASN A 102 -13.04 7.73 -8.97
N VAL A 103 -12.44 7.40 -10.10
CA VAL A 103 -12.99 7.67 -11.43
C VAL A 103 -14.27 6.88 -11.66
N GLU A 104 -14.34 5.59 -11.27
CA GLU A 104 -15.59 4.81 -11.32
C GLU A 104 -16.73 5.52 -10.58
N ARG A 105 -16.48 6.02 -9.37
CA ARG A 105 -17.48 6.77 -8.58
C ARG A 105 -17.89 8.07 -9.23
N VAL A 106 -16.95 8.82 -9.79
CA VAL A 106 -17.25 10.06 -10.52
C VAL A 106 -18.15 9.77 -11.72
N LEU A 107 -17.82 8.74 -12.50
CA LEU A 107 -18.59 8.32 -13.67
C LEU A 107 -19.99 7.79 -13.28
N ASP A 108 -20.11 7.00 -12.19
CA ASP A 108 -21.41 6.55 -11.67
C ASP A 108 -22.32 7.74 -11.40
N ARG A 109 -21.81 8.76 -10.71
CA ARG A 109 -22.59 9.94 -10.34
C ARG A 109 -22.86 10.86 -11.52
N LEU A 110 -21.89 11.02 -12.39
CA LEU A 110 -22.03 11.88 -13.57
C LEU A 110 -23.13 11.36 -14.51
N PHE A 111 -23.14 10.04 -14.75
CA PHE A 111 -24.11 9.41 -15.64
C PHE A 111 -25.36 8.86 -14.95
N GLY A 112 -25.42 8.88 -13.63
CA GLY A 112 -26.57 8.38 -12.85
C GLY A 112 -26.76 6.86 -12.87
N ALA A 113 -25.79 6.09 -13.39
CA ALA A 113 -25.90 4.64 -13.52
C ALA A 113 -24.54 3.97 -13.45
N SER A 114 -24.46 2.87 -12.71
CA SER A 114 -23.31 1.98 -12.71
C SER A 114 -23.29 1.09 -13.96
N VAL A 115 -22.12 0.77 -14.43
CA VAL A 115 -21.90 -0.08 -15.61
C VAL A 115 -20.91 -1.21 -15.29
N SER A 116 -20.71 -2.10 -16.26
CA SER A 116 -19.66 -3.12 -16.15
C SER A 116 -18.27 -2.45 -16.05
N ARG A 117 -17.30 -3.22 -15.60
CA ARG A 117 -15.92 -2.74 -15.49
C ARG A 117 -15.39 -2.18 -16.82
N GLU A 118 -15.69 -2.83 -17.94
CA GLU A 118 -15.31 -2.34 -19.26
C GLU A 118 -16.11 -1.09 -19.67
N GLY A 119 -17.37 -0.99 -19.27
CA GLY A 119 -18.18 0.20 -19.50
C GLY A 119 -17.61 1.47 -18.87
N TYR A 120 -16.94 1.37 -17.70
CA TYR A 120 -16.23 2.52 -17.11
C TYR A 120 -15.07 2.98 -17.99
N TRP A 121 -14.30 2.05 -18.55
CA TRP A 121 -13.22 2.38 -19.47
C TRP A 121 -13.74 3.06 -20.73
N GLN A 122 -14.81 2.54 -21.31
CA GLN A 122 -15.45 3.15 -22.49
C GLN A 122 -15.94 4.58 -22.18
N ARG A 123 -16.60 4.80 -21.03
CA ARG A 123 -17.03 6.13 -20.62
C ARG A 123 -15.86 7.09 -20.40
N ALA A 124 -14.81 6.64 -19.74
CA ALA A 124 -13.62 7.45 -19.50
C ALA A 124 -12.92 7.81 -20.81
N GLU A 125 -12.81 6.84 -21.74
CA GLU A 125 -12.22 7.05 -23.07
C GLU A 125 -13.03 8.05 -23.93
N ALA A 126 -14.36 8.00 -23.83
CA ALA A 126 -15.24 8.93 -24.55
C ALA A 126 -15.15 10.37 -24.03
N LEU A 127 -14.77 10.56 -22.76
CA LEU A 127 -14.58 11.87 -22.14
C LEU A 127 -13.16 12.40 -22.25
N LEU A 128 -12.20 11.57 -22.64
CA LEU A 128 -10.77 11.87 -22.58
C LEU A 128 -10.41 13.10 -23.44
N ASP A 129 -9.77 14.09 -22.82
CA ASP A 129 -9.11 15.16 -23.56
C ASP A 129 -7.82 14.62 -24.20
N ARG A 130 -7.90 14.32 -25.50
CA ARG A 130 -6.80 13.72 -26.27
C ARG A 130 -5.62 14.66 -26.46
N SER A 131 -5.80 15.96 -26.28
CA SER A 131 -4.72 16.95 -26.36
C SER A 131 -3.91 17.03 -25.07
N ARG A 132 -4.53 16.74 -23.92
CA ARG A 132 -3.90 16.74 -22.60
C ARG A 132 -4.34 15.51 -21.77
N PRO A 133 -4.06 14.28 -22.22
CA PRO A 133 -4.60 13.08 -21.59
C PRO A 133 -4.12 12.90 -20.14
N GLY A 134 -2.88 13.23 -19.86
CA GLY A 134 -2.31 13.16 -18.50
C GLY A 134 -2.98 14.12 -17.53
N ASP A 135 -3.23 15.36 -17.93
CA ASP A 135 -3.92 16.36 -17.10
C ASP A 135 -5.37 15.96 -16.85
N PHE A 136 -6.07 15.51 -17.90
CA PHE A 136 -7.45 15.02 -17.77
C PHE A 136 -7.55 13.86 -16.79
N ASN A 137 -6.69 12.85 -16.92
CA ASN A 137 -6.68 11.69 -16.04
C ASN A 137 -6.37 12.07 -14.58
N GLN A 138 -5.42 12.97 -14.36
CA GLN A 138 -5.12 13.49 -13.02
C GLN A 138 -6.31 14.25 -12.44
N ALA A 139 -6.93 15.14 -13.22
CA ALA A 139 -8.09 15.90 -12.79
C ALA A 139 -9.27 15.00 -12.39
N MET A 140 -9.56 13.96 -13.15
CA MET A 140 -10.62 12.99 -12.83
C MET A 140 -10.33 12.19 -11.55
N MET A 141 -9.10 11.74 -11.35
CA MET A 141 -8.69 11.06 -10.12
C MET A 141 -8.77 12.00 -8.91
N GLU A 142 -8.27 13.24 -9.04
CA GLU A 142 -8.27 14.23 -7.98
C GLU A 142 -9.69 14.70 -7.63
N LEU A 143 -10.53 14.93 -8.62
CA LEU A 143 -11.95 15.24 -8.41
C LEU A 143 -12.63 14.17 -7.53
N GLY A 144 -12.38 12.90 -7.83
CA GLY A 144 -12.88 11.80 -7.03
C GLY A 144 -12.27 11.74 -5.63
N ALA A 145 -11.00 12.06 -5.48
CA ALA A 145 -10.31 11.99 -4.20
C ALA A 145 -10.67 13.14 -3.25
N THR A 146 -10.93 14.35 -3.77
CA THR A 146 -11.04 15.58 -2.98
C THR A 146 -12.45 16.18 -2.95
N VAL A 147 -13.18 16.15 -4.06
CA VAL A 147 -14.52 16.79 -4.21
C VAL A 147 -15.63 15.74 -4.22
N CYS A 148 -15.59 14.80 -5.16
CA CYS A 148 -16.61 13.76 -5.32
C CYS A 148 -16.35 12.57 -4.37
N THR A 149 -16.25 12.85 -3.08
CA THR A 149 -15.88 11.87 -2.04
C THR A 149 -17.00 10.84 -1.79
N PRO A 150 -16.67 9.63 -1.23
CA PRO A 150 -17.65 8.56 -1.06
C PRO A 150 -18.84 8.88 -0.16
N ARG A 151 -18.65 9.65 0.92
CA ARG A 151 -19.67 9.87 1.96
C ARG A 151 -20.27 11.26 1.95
N SER A 152 -19.47 12.28 1.64
CA SER A 152 -19.89 13.68 1.72
C SER A 152 -19.31 14.44 0.53
N PRO A 153 -19.85 14.24 -0.68
CA PRO A 153 -19.38 14.95 -1.85
C PRO A 153 -19.63 16.44 -1.73
N GLN A 154 -18.66 17.25 -2.11
CA GLN A 154 -18.71 18.70 -2.07
C GLN A 154 -19.31 19.25 -3.38
N CYS A 155 -20.59 18.96 -3.62
CA CYS A 155 -21.25 19.25 -4.89
C CYS A 155 -21.32 20.76 -5.21
N LEU A 156 -21.41 21.62 -4.21
CA LEU A 156 -21.48 23.08 -4.40
C LEU A 156 -20.23 23.69 -5.05
N VAL A 157 -19.06 23.05 -4.87
CA VAL A 157 -17.80 23.49 -5.47
C VAL A 157 -17.35 22.58 -6.61
N CYS A 158 -18.20 21.62 -7.02
CA CYS A 158 -17.87 20.67 -8.07
C CYS A 158 -17.94 21.32 -9.45
N PRO A 159 -16.86 21.30 -10.25
CA PRO A 159 -16.88 21.89 -11.59
C PRO A 159 -17.83 21.17 -12.57
N LEU A 160 -18.24 19.95 -12.24
CA LEU A 160 -19.13 19.12 -13.08
C LEU A 160 -20.59 19.12 -12.62
N ILE A 161 -20.97 19.96 -11.65
CA ILE A 161 -22.31 19.93 -11.05
C ILE A 161 -23.44 20.08 -12.06
N SER A 162 -23.24 20.92 -13.08
CA SER A 162 -24.25 21.21 -14.11
C SER A 162 -24.59 20.00 -15.00
N TRP A 163 -23.60 19.09 -15.17
CA TRP A 163 -23.73 17.87 -15.99
C TRP A 163 -23.96 16.62 -15.16
N CYS A 164 -23.96 16.73 -13.82
CA CYS A 164 -24.04 15.58 -12.94
C CYS A 164 -25.49 15.12 -12.77
N ALA A 165 -25.78 13.86 -13.12
CA ALA A 165 -27.13 13.30 -13.01
C ALA A 165 -27.59 13.14 -11.56
N THR A 166 -26.67 12.79 -10.62
CA THR A 166 -27.06 12.52 -9.22
C THR A 166 -26.97 13.73 -8.30
N ARG A 167 -26.07 14.66 -8.59
CA ARG A 167 -25.81 15.86 -7.75
C ARG A 167 -25.67 15.53 -6.26
N GLY A 168 -25.05 14.37 -5.93
CA GLY A 168 -24.86 13.90 -4.56
C GLY A 168 -26.05 13.21 -3.91
N ALA A 169 -27.13 12.97 -4.63
CA ALA A 169 -28.35 12.30 -4.13
C ALA A 169 -28.24 10.76 -4.03
N ASP A 170 -27.10 10.17 -4.41
CA ASP A 170 -26.89 8.73 -4.32
C ASP A 170 -26.73 8.25 -2.86
N ALA A 171 -27.38 7.17 -2.54
CA ALA A 171 -27.20 6.52 -1.24
C ALA A 171 -25.77 5.96 -1.11
N PRO A 172 -25.11 6.14 0.03
CA PRO A 172 -23.81 5.53 0.27
C PRO A 172 -23.91 4.01 0.18
N LYS A 173 -23.04 3.38 -0.60
CA LYS A 173 -22.99 1.91 -0.67
C LYS A 173 -22.73 1.32 0.73
N PRO A 174 -23.49 0.32 1.17
CA PRO A 174 -23.31 -0.29 2.48
C PRO A 174 -21.89 -0.83 2.59
N GLN A 175 -21.23 -0.49 3.70
CA GLN A 175 -19.88 -0.98 3.96
C GLN A 175 -19.98 -2.42 4.48
N ALA A 176 -19.31 -3.36 3.83
CA ALA A 176 -19.25 -4.74 4.29
C ALA A 176 -18.74 -4.81 5.74
N ALA A 177 -19.35 -5.66 6.55
CA ALA A 177 -18.93 -5.88 7.92
C ALA A 177 -17.47 -6.36 7.95
N ARG A 178 -16.67 -5.74 8.82
CA ARG A 178 -15.27 -6.12 8.98
C ARG A 178 -15.14 -7.34 9.88
N LYS A 179 -14.26 -8.26 9.55
CA LYS A 179 -13.92 -9.40 10.40
C LYS A 179 -13.18 -8.90 11.64
N ARG A 180 -13.40 -9.56 12.78
CA ARG A 180 -12.64 -9.27 14.01
C ARG A 180 -11.80 -10.48 14.38
N ARG A 181 -10.56 -10.24 14.78
CA ARG A 181 -9.62 -11.30 15.21
C ARG A 181 -8.78 -10.80 16.38
N GLN A 182 -8.59 -11.65 17.37
CA GLN A 182 -7.64 -11.43 18.44
C GLN A 182 -6.32 -12.13 18.10
N VAL A 183 -5.21 -11.47 18.43
CA VAL A 183 -3.86 -12.03 18.23
C VAL A 183 -2.96 -11.63 19.40
N HIS A 184 -2.14 -12.56 19.83
CA HIS A 184 -1.18 -12.38 20.93
C HIS A 184 0.23 -12.40 20.38
N TYR A 185 1.05 -11.43 20.77
CA TYR A 185 2.46 -11.35 20.42
C TYR A 185 3.35 -11.38 21.64
N GLY A 186 4.38 -12.19 21.63
CA GLY A 186 5.37 -12.27 22.68
C GLY A 186 6.41 -11.15 22.56
N PHE A 187 6.61 -10.42 23.64
CA PHE A 187 7.66 -9.40 23.75
C PHE A 187 8.78 -9.94 24.65
N ALA A 188 9.82 -10.50 24.04
CA ALA A 188 11.02 -10.94 24.74
C ALA A 188 12.12 -9.90 24.56
N ARG A 189 12.66 -9.38 25.69
CA ARG A 189 13.73 -8.39 25.71
C ARG A 189 14.91 -8.91 26.51
N LYS A 190 16.12 -8.73 25.96
CA LYS A 190 17.38 -9.04 26.65
C LYS A 190 18.30 -7.82 26.50
N ARG A 191 18.50 -7.08 27.60
CA ARG A 191 19.22 -5.79 27.58
C ARG A 191 18.59 -4.82 26.57
N ASP A 192 19.32 -4.42 25.52
CA ASP A 192 18.86 -3.54 24.44
C ASP A 192 18.34 -4.30 23.20
N SER A 193 18.26 -5.62 23.28
CA SER A 193 17.85 -6.47 22.17
C SER A 193 16.48 -7.07 22.37
N ILE A 194 15.75 -7.25 21.28
CA ILE A 194 14.44 -7.91 21.22
C ILE A 194 14.50 -9.10 20.29
N LEU A 195 13.69 -10.10 20.60
CA LEU A 195 13.53 -11.29 19.79
C LEU A 195 12.50 -11.03 18.70
N LEU A 196 12.90 -11.20 17.45
CA LEU A 196 12.03 -11.13 16.27
C LEU A 196 12.12 -12.44 15.49
N VAL A 197 11.04 -12.75 14.79
CA VAL A 197 10.90 -13.90 13.90
C VAL A 197 10.75 -13.40 12.47
N GLN A 198 11.39 -14.03 11.52
CA GLN A 198 11.21 -13.73 10.10
C GLN A 198 10.08 -14.58 9.54
N ARG A 199 9.09 -13.95 8.92
CA ARG A 199 8.02 -14.67 8.20
C ARG A 199 8.60 -15.45 7.03
N GLY A 200 8.13 -16.68 6.84
CA GLY A 200 8.57 -17.55 5.73
C GLY A 200 8.43 -16.87 4.37
N ALA A 201 9.19 -17.34 3.40
CA ALA A 201 9.14 -16.83 2.02
C ALA A 201 7.80 -17.13 1.33
N ASP A 202 7.12 -18.18 1.75
CA ASP A 202 5.82 -18.66 1.29
C ASP A 202 4.62 -17.99 2.00
N ALA A 203 4.87 -17.18 3.04
CA ALA A 203 3.81 -16.53 3.79
C ALA A 203 2.92 -15.68 2.86
N GLN A 204 1.62 -15.93 2.89
CA GLN A 204 0.63 -15.22 2.06
C GLN A 204 0.67 -13.69 2.22
N ARG A 205 1.07 -13.20 3.40
CA ARG A 205 1.17 -11.77 3.71
C ARG A 205 2.51 -11.48 4.34
N MET A 206 3.14 -10.37 3.92
CA MET A 206 4.37 -9.84 4.51
C MET A 206 5.52 -10.86 4.59
N ALA A 207 5.62 -11.77 3.60
CA ALA A 207 6.68 -12.76 3.51
C ALA A 207 8.07 -12.12 3.69
N GLY A 208 9.00 -12.79 4.37
CA GLY A 208 10.36 -12.31 4.59
C GLY A 208 10.49 -11.07 5.50
N MET A 209 9.41 -10.53 6.02
CA MET A 209 9.45 -9.42 6.99
C MET A 209 9.63 -9.94 8.41
N TRP A 210 10.17 -9.07 9.27
CA TRP A 210 10.40 -9.38 10.68
C TRP A 210 9.22 -8.90 11.54
N GLU A 211 8.83 -9.75 12.48
CA GLU A 211 7.78 -9.43 13.45
C GLU A 211 8.08 -10.02 14.83
N LEU A 212 7.30 -9.63 15.83
CA LEU A 212 7.29 -10.30 17.12
C LEU A 212 6.72 -11.72 16.95
N PRO A 213 7.18 -12.71 17.72
CA PRO A 213 6.63 -14.06 17.70
C PRO A 213 5.14 -14.03 18.06
N GLU A 214 4.30 -14.64 17.23
CA GLU A 214 2.87 -14.84 17.53
C GLU A 214 2.74 -15.97 18.55
N LEU A 215 1.92 -15.79 19.56
CA LEU A 215 1.68 -16.76 20.62
C LEU A 215 0.23 -17.27 20.55
N PRO A 216 -0.04 -18.48 21.11
CA PRO A 216 -1.40 -18.96 21.30
C PRO A 216 -2.25 -17.97 22.11
N THR A 217 -3.55 -17.91 21.82
CA THR A 217 -4.49 -16.97 22.45
C THR A 217 -4.79 -17.24 23.91
N ASP A 218 -4.41 -18.42 24.42
CA ASP A 218 -4.76 -18.91 25.78
C ASP A 218 -3.78 -18.48 26.89
N SER A 219 -2.97 -17.46 26.65
CA SER A 219 -2.06 -17.00 27.71
C SER A 219 -2.79 -16.10 28.70
N ASP A 220 -2.95 -16.56 29.94
CA ASP A 220 -3.48 -15.79 31.12
C ASP A 220 -2.55 -14.63 31.57
N GLN A 221 -1.58 -14.25 30.75
CA GLN A 221 -0.61 -13.23 31.10
C GLN A 221 -1.19 -11.82 30.94
N THR A 222 -0.94 -10.97 31.93
CA THR A 222 -1.30 -9.55 31.84
C THR A 222 -0.57 -8.88 30.67
N PRO A 223 -1.27 -8.31 29.68
CA PRO A 223 -0.64 -7.72 28.53
C PRO A 223 0.12 -6.43 28.88
N LEU A 224 1.36 -6.32 28.38
CA LEU A 224 2.19 -5.10 28.43
C LEU A 224 1.56 -3.96 27.65
N ALA A 225 0.85 -4.28 26.59
CA ALA A 225 0.16 -3.30 25.76
C ALA A 225 -0.97 -3.94 24.96
N LYS A 226 -2.01 -3.14 24.69
CA LYS A 226 -3.12 -3.46 23.79
C LYS A 226 -3.15 -2.48 22.63
N PHE A 227 -3.45 -2.97 21.42
CA PHE A 227 -3.56 -2.18 20.20
C PHE A 227 -4.77 -2.61 19.39
N ARG A 228 -5.35 -1.67 18.66
CA ARG A 228 -6.22 -1.98 17.52
C ARG A 228 -5.43 -1.74 16.23
N HIS A 229 -5.50 -2.69 15.33
CA HIS A 229 -4.80 -2.62 14.04
C HIS A 229 -5.68 -3.24 12.96
N SER A 230 -5.92 -2.47 11.90
CA SER A 230 -6.76 -2.93 10.78
C SER A 230 -5.89 -3.29 9.59
N ILE A 231 -6.11 -4.46 9.02
CA ILE A 231 -5.45 -4.92 7.79
C ILE A 231 -6.54 -5.37 6.83
N THR A 232 -6.64 -4.72 5.69
CA THR A 232 -7.64 -4.99 4.64
C THR A 232 -9.08 -4.96 5.19
N ASP A 233 -9.73 -6.11 5.33
CA ASP A 233 -11.11 -6.33 5.79
C ASP A 233 -11.22 -6.77 7.25
N THR A 234 -10.09 -6.89 7.94
CA THR A 234 -10.01 -7.47 9.28
C THR A 234 -9.50 -6.46 10.30
N ASP A 235 -10.20 -6.35 11.41
CA ASP A 235 -9.80 -5.57 12.59
C ASP A 235 -9.19 -6.52 13.62
N TYR A 236 -7.93 -6.28 13.92
CA TYR A 236 -7.17 -7.05 14.91
C TYR A 236 -7.19 -6.34 16.26
N GLU A 237 -7.57 -7.06 17.29
CA GLU A 237 -7.30 -6.71 18.67
C GLU A 237 -6.01 -7.43 19.09
N VAL A 238 -4.98 -6.65 19.33
CA VAL A 238 -3.62 -7.14 19.50
C VAL A 238 -3.22 -7.00 20.96
N PHE A 239 -2.82 -8.12 21.56
CA PHE A 239 -2.29 -8.20 22.92
C PHE A 239 -0.80 -8.48 22.84
N VAL A 240 0.01 -7.65 23.50
CA VAL A 240 1.44 -7.88 23.60
C VAL A 240 1.73 -8.32 25.03
N VAL A 241 2.22 -9.54 25.19
CA VAL A 241 2.49 -10.16 26.49
C VAL A 241 3.98 -10.38 26.70
N PRO A 242 4.48 -10.45 27.96
CA PRO A 242 5.85 -10.86 28.23
C PRO A 242 6.12 -12.25 27.62
N ALA A 243 7.31 -12.46 27.07
CA ALA A 243 7.72 -13.75 26.56
C ALA A 243 9.16 -14.07 26.93
N SER A 244 9.46 -15.35 27.18
CA SER A 244 10.82 -15.84 27.31
C SER A 244 11.40 -16.22 25.94
N SER A 245 12.71 -16.37 25.86
CA SER A 245 13.38 -16.85 24.63
C SER A 245 12.91 -18.23 24.18
N THR A 246 12.42 -19.05 25.10
CA THR A 246 11.87 -20.39 24.87
C THR A 246 10.45 -20.39 24.33
N SER A 247 9.67 -19.33 24.55
CA SER A 247 8.29 -19.23 24.06
C SER A 247 8.21 -18.95 22.54
N ALA A 248 9.35 -18.70 21.89
CA ALA A 248 9.45 -18.44 20.46
C ALA A 248 9.71 -19.72 19.64
N ASN A 249 9.19 -20.87 20.07
CA ASN A 249 9.14 -22.07 19.23
C ASN A 249 8.15 -21.87 18.07
N SER A 250 8.47 -20.91 17.18
CA SER A 250 7.86 -20.85 15.86
C SER A 250 8.48 -21.95 15.03
N THR A 251 7.68 -22.90 14.65
CA THR A 251 7.99 -24.11 13.91
C THR A 251 8.62 -23.87 12.53
N ASP A 252 8.87 -22.60 12.13
CA ASP A 252 9.27 -22.32 10.74
C ASP A 252 10.08 -21.02 10.52
N GLY A 253 10.47 -20.30 11.52
CA GLY A 253 11.16 -19.03 11.35
C GLY A 253 12.44 -18.91 12.14
N SER A 254 13.52 -18.46 11.53
CA SER A 254 14.76 -18.13 12.21
C SER A 254 14.55 -16.98 13.18
N ALA A 255 14.25 -17.30 14.45
CA ALA A 255 14.17 -16.30 15.51
C ALA A 255 15.56 -15.70 15.78
N ARG A 256 15.66 -14.37 15.85
CA ARG A 256 16.94 -13.68 16.09
C ARG A 256 16.75 -12.49 17.03
N TRP A 257 17.82 -12.20 17.76
CA TRP A 257 17.91 -11.04 18.63
C TRP A 257 18.45 -9.85 17.84
N PHE A 258 17.74 -8.72 17.92
CA PHE A 258 18.14 -7.47 17.27
C PHE A 258 18.16 -6.32 18.27
N THR A 259 19.23 -5.55 18.27
CA THR A 259 19.28 -4.31 19.00
C THR A 259 18.30 -3.31 18.40
N ARG A 260 17.91 -2.30 19.17
CA ARG A 260 17.05 -1.23 18.70
C ARG A 260 17.57 -0.58 17.41
N LYS A 261 18.85 -0.23 17.35
CA LYS A 261 19.50 0.36 16.18
C LYS A 261 19.44 -0.54 14.93
N GLN A 262 19.54 -1.86 15.14
CA GLN A 262 19.36 -2.83 14.06
C GLN A 262 17.91 -2.88 13.57
N CYS A 263 16.92 -2.80 14.47
CA CYS A 263 15.51 -2.80 14.13
C CYS A 263 15.09 -1.65 13.20
N GLU A 264 15.75 -0.50 13.28
CA GLU A 264 15.50 0.65 12.39
C GLU A 264 15.79 0.33 10.92
N LYS A 265 16.74 -0.57 10.68
CA LYS A 265 17.20 -1.00 9.35
C LYS A 265 16.50 -2.25 8.83
N LEU A 266 15.65 -2.87 9.66
CA LEU A 266 14.94 -4.08 9.27
C LEU A 266 13.62 -3.80 8.54
N ALA A 267 13.25 -4.74 7.67
CA ALA A 267 11.92 -4.81 7.07
C ALA A 267 10.91 -5.32 8.13
N LEU A 268 10.49 -4.46 9.03
CA LEU A 268 9.51 -4.79 10.08
C LEU A 268 8.08 -4.71 9.56
N THR A 269 7.20 -5.62 10.03
CA THR A 269 5.76 -5.46 9.81
C THR A 269 5.26 -4.15 10.45
N GLY A 270 4.24 -3.54 9.86
CA GLY A 270 3.70 -2.27 10.36
C GLY A 270 3.23 -2.34 11.81
N LEU A 271 2.68 -3.49 12.22
CA LEU A 271 2.26 -3.75 13.59
C LEU A 271 3.45 -3.83 14.54
N THR A 272 4.47 -4.62 14.21
CA THR A 272 5.69 -4.72 15.01
C THR A 272 6.34 -3.34 15.19
N ARG A 273 6.45 -2.54 14.13
CA ARG A 273 6.97 -1.17 14.23
C ARG A 273 6.17 -0.31 15.20
N LYS A 274 4.83 -0.42 15.17
CA LYS A 274 3.94 0.29 16.11
C LYS A 274 4.16 -0.14 17.56
N ILE A 275 4.30 -1.44 17.79
CA ILE A 275 4.57 -2.02 19.12
C ILE A 275 5.92 -1.53 19.66
N LEU A 276 6.98 -1.61 18.85
CA LEU A 276 8.32 -1.20 19.27
C LEU A 276 8.39 0.30 19.61
N ARG A 277 7.72 1.16 18.84
CA ARG A 277 7.64 2.59 19.18
C ARG A 277 7.03 2.86 20.56
N LYS A 278 6.07 2.02 20.98
CA LYS A 278 5.41 2.19 22.30
C LYS A 278 6.22 1.58 23.43
N LEU A 279 6.78 0.36 23.24
CA LEU A 279 7.46 -0.38 24.32
C LEU A 279 8.96 -0.08 24.41
N MET A 280 9.53 0.51 23.37
CA MET A 280 10.92 0.96 23.30
C MET A 280 10.98 2.37 22.69
N PRO A 281 10.49 3.40 23.42
CA PRO A 281 10.55 4.76 22.91
C PRO A 281 12.00 5.21 22.68
N ALA A 282 12.19 6.22 21.82
CA ALA A 282 13.49 6.87 21.66
C ALA A 282 13.86 7.54 22.99
N THR A 283 15.01 7.21 23.53
CA THR A 283 15.65 8.01 24.58
C THR A 283 16.15 9.29 23.95
#